data_a98d2acc277031b73d0d9dc3f20242f3
#
_entry.id   a98d2acc277031b73d0d9dc3f20242f3
#
_cell.length_a   1.000
_cell.length_b   1.000
_cell.length_c   1.000
_cell.angle_alpha   90.00
_cell.angle_beta   90.00
_cell.angle_gamma   90.00
#
_symmetry.space_group_name_H-M   'P 1'
#
loop_
_entity.id
_entity.type
_entity.pdbx_description
1 polymer ?
#
loop_
_entity_poly.entity_id
_entity_poly.type
_entity_poly.pdbx_seq_one_letter_code
_entity_poly.pdbx_strand_id
1 'polypeptide(L)'
;MKEHQKQYVYVNEQLLPLEKAVLHVSDLAIQRGYGIFDFFKIQEGHPYFLDDYLHRFYRSAGLMYLEVPHQQEVLKSMIYTLIEKNNLFQSGIKMILTGGYSGDGYHPAAPNLVMTQQDFSLPGGDQLETGIEVITHEYQ
;
A
#
# COMPACT_ATOMS: atom_id res chain seq x y z
N MET A 1 11.28 8.91 26.30
CA MET A 1 10.33 9.11 25.17
C MET A 1 11.07 8.75 23.90
N LYS A 2 10.63 7.74 23.17
CA LYS A 2 11.13 7.54 21.80
C LYS A 2 10.67 8.76 21.01
N GLU A 3 11.58 9.57 20.49
CA GLU A 3 11.25 10.55 19.46
C GLU A 3 10.52 9.79 18.36
N HIS A 4 9.27 10.17 18.08
CA HIS A 4 8.53 9.61 16.98
C HIS A 4 9.26 10.05 15.71
N GLN A 5 10.06 9.14 15.15
CA GLN A 5 10.69 9.37 13.86
C GLN A 5 9.59 9.75 12.88
N LYS A 6 9.73 10.94 12.28
CA LYS A 6 8.73 11.49 11.38
C LYS A 6 8.58 10.57 10.17
N GLN A 7 7.43 9.90 10.10
CA GLN A 7 7.10 8.98 9.02
C GLN A 7 6.52 9.73 7.83
N TYR A 8 6.93 9.36 6.63
CA TYR A 8 6.44 9.91 5.37
C TYR A 8 5.63 8.86 4.60
N VAL A 9 4.69 9.35 3.81
CA VAL A 9 3.83 8.56 2.94
C VAL A 9 3.61 9.31 1.63
N TYR A 10 3.23 8.60 0.59
CA TYR A 10 2.72 9.22 -0.63
C TYR A 10 1.20 9.28 -0.61
N VAL A 11 0.66 10.42 -0.97
CA VAL A 11 -0.73 10.59 -1.42
C VAL A 11 -0.65 11.18 -2.82
N ASN A 12 -1.01 10.40 -3.80
CA ASN A 12 -0.75 10.67 -5.21
C ASN A 12 0.75 10.93 -5.46
N GLU A 13 1.13 12.07 -6.00
CA GLU A 13 2.52 12.44 -6.27
C GLU A 13 3.21 13.16 -5.09
N GLN A 14 2.47 13.41 -4.01
CA GLN A 14 2.96 14.20 -2.90
C GLN A 14 3.54 13.30 -1.79
N LEU A 15 4.81 13.48 -1.51
CA LEU A 15 5.48 12.90 -0.35
C LEU A 15 5.21 13.77 0.89
N LEU A 16 4.37 13.29 1.78
CA LEU A 16 3.86 14.03 2.93
C LEU A 16 4.26 13.37 4.24
N PRO A 17 4.44 14.13 5.32
CA PRO A 17 4.41 13.57 6.66
C PRO A 17 3.09 12.85 6.91
N LEU A 18 3.13 11.70 7.59
CA LEU A 18 1.96 10.84 7.84
C LEU A 18 0.77 11.64 8.43
N GLU A 19 1.04 12.54 9.36
CA GLU A 19 0.01 13.37 10.02
C GLU A 19 -0.70 14.36 9.08
N LYS A 20 -0.16 14.57 7.87
CA LYS A 20 -0.76 15.44 6.84
C LYS A 20 -1.40 14.66 5.70
N ALA A 21 -1.27 13.34 5.70
CA ALA A 21 -1.80 12.48 4.66
C ALA A 21 -3.28 12.20 4.91
N VAL A 22 -4.14 12.81 4.12
CA VAL A 22 -5.60 12.68 4.24
C VAL A 22 -6.24 12.44 2.88
N LEU A 23 -7.32 11.68 2.87
CA LEU A 23 -8.23 11.55 1.73
C LEU A 23 -9.56 12.20 2.08
N HIS A 24 -10.20 12.81 1.07
CA HIS A 24 -11.51 13.39 1.27
C HIS A 24 -12.58 12.31 1.46
N VAL A 25 -13.59 12.58 2.26
CA VAL A 25 -14.68 11.62 2.59
C VAL A 25 -15.50 11.16 1.38
N SER A 26 -15.45 11.89 0.25
CA SER A 26 -16.08 11.47 -1.01
C SER A 26 -15.31 10.39 -1.77
N ASP A 27 -14.15 9.96 -1.27
CA ASP A 27 -13.40 8.87 -1.90
C ASP A 27 -14.22 7.56 -1.83
N LEU A 28 -14.30 6.87 -2.95
CA LEU A 28 -15.08 5.63 -3.04
C LEU A 28 -14.54 4.50 -2.17
N ALA A 29 -13.27 4.52 -1.80
CA ALA A 29 -12.73 3.56 -0.84
C ALA A 29 -13.35 3.77 0.55
N ILE A 30 -13.64 5.02 0.94
CA ILE A 30 -14.31 5.36 2.19
C ILE A 30 -15.81 5.09 2.08
N GLN A 31 -16.43 5.49 0.97
CA GLN A 31 -17.88 5.40 0.78
C GLN A 31 -18.38 3.96 0.56
N ARG A 32 -17.60 3.14 -0.15
CA ARG A 32 -18.04 1.83 -0.64
C ARG A 32 -16.98 0.73 -0.56
N GLY A 33 -15.80 0.99 -0.03
CA GLY A 33 -14.69 0.05 -0.09
C GLY A 33 -14.17 -0.21 -1.51
N TYR A 34 -14.40 0.72 -2.46
CA TYR A 34 -14.01 0.54 -3.84
C TYR A 34 -12.56 0.94 -4.08
N GLY A 35 -11.74 -0.05 -4.21
CA GLY A 35 -10.30 0.10 -4.40
C GLY A 35 -9.58 -1.23 -4.32
N ILE A 36 -8.28 -1.19 -4.54
CA ILE A 36 -7.39 -2.34 -4.38
C ILE A 36 -6.23 -1.97 -3.48
N PHE A 37 -5.57 -2.96 -2.92
CA PHE A 37 -4.27 -2.76 -2.28
C PHE A 37 -3.33 -3.93 -2.54
N ASP A 38 -2.07 -3.65 -2.42
CA ASP A 38 -1.01 -4.64 -2.38
C ASP A 38 -0.04 -4.34 -1.22
N PHE A 39 0.58 -5.38 -0.68
CA PHE A 39 1.56 -5.27 0.38
C PHE A 39 2.78 -6.14 0.05
N PHE A 40 3.96 -5.57 0.14
CA PHE A 40 5.20 -6.29 -0.09
C PHE A 40 6.27 -5.91 0.93
N LYS A 41 7.18 -6.86 1.14
CA LYS A 41 8.25 -6.78 2.12
C LYS A 41 9.46 -6.03 1.57
N ILE A 42 10.05 -5.20 2.45
CA ILE A 42 11.36 -4.58 2.26
C ILE A 42 12.36 -5.27 3.20
N GLN A 43 13.46 -5.70 2.67
CA GLN A 43 14.57 -6.25 3.45
C GLN A 43 15.88 -5.65 2.97
N GLU A 44 16.68 -5.15 3.92
CA GLU A 44 17.95 -4.47 3.62
C GLU A 44 17.78 -3.33 2.59
N GLY A 45 16.65 -2.63 2.67
CA GLY A 45 16.30 -1.53 1.77
C GLY A 45 15.82 -1.96 0.37
N HIS A 46 15.69 -3.26 0.12
CA HIS A 46 15.26 -3.78 -1.18
C HIS A 46 13.86 -4.40 -1.10
N PRO A 47 12.92 -3.98 -1.97
CA PRO A 47 11.62 -4.61 -2.10
C PRO A 47 11.74 -5.99 -2.76
N TYR A 48 11.24 -7.02 -2.08
CA TYR A 48 11.22 -8.38 -2.62
C TYR A 48 10.13 -8.54 -3.67
N PHE A 49 10.48 -9.18 -4.80
CA PHE A 49 9.56 -9.48 -5.90
C PHE A 49 8.79 -8.25 -6.41
N LEU A 50 9.44 -7.07 -6.43
CA LEU A 50 8.76 -5.81 -6.76
C LEU A 50 8.06 -5.86 -8.12
N ASP A 51 8.70 -6.43 -9.14
CA ASP A 51 8.12 -6.51 -10.48
C ASP A 51 6.84 -7.35 -10.50
N ASP A 52 6.82 -8.48 -9.79
CA ASP A 52 5.66 -9.35 -9.68
C ASP A 52 4.50 -8.66 -8.95
N TYR A 53 4.81 -7.93 -7.85
CA TYR A 53 3.82 -7.14 -7.12
C TYR A 53 3.25 -6.00 -7.97
N LEU A 54 4.08 -5.26 -8.69
CA LEU A 54 3.62 -4.20 -9.57
C LEU A 54 2.76 -4.77 -10.71
N HIS A 55 3.19 -5.88 -11.33
CA HIS A 55 2.40 -6.55 -12.35
C HIS A 55 1.01 -6.96 -11.81
N ARG A 56 0.96 -7.55 -10.62
CA ARG A 56 -0.31 -7.89 -9.94
C ARG A 56 -1.16 -6.66 -9.65
N PHE A 57 -0.54 -5.58 -9.18
CA PHE A 57 -1.23 -4.33 -8.88
C PHE A 57 -1.92 -3.73 -10.11
N TYR A 58 -1.21 -3.63 -11.25
CA TYR A 58 -1.80 -3.16 -12.51
C TYR A 58 -2.91 -4.08 -13.00
N ARG A 59 -2.72 -5.39 -12.92
CA ARG A 59 -3.75 -6.37 -13.29
C ARG A 59 -5.00 -6.22 -12.42
N SER A 60 -4.84 -6.10 -11.11
CA SER A 60 -5.95 -5.92 -10.17
C SER A 60 -6.69 -4.60 -10.41
N ALA A 61 -5.95 -3.53 -10.68
CA ALA A 61 -6.53 -2.25 -11.05
C ALA A 61 -7.41 -2.37 -12.31
N GLY A 62 -6.88 -3.00 -13.36
CA GLY A 62 -7.64 -3.22 -14.61
C GLY A 62 -8.92 -4.03 -14.41
N LEU A 63 -8.88 -5.08 -13.57
CA LEU A 63 -10.07 -5.88 -13.22
C LEU A 63 -11.13 -5.08 -12.46
N MET A 64 -10.71 -4.04 -11.75
CA MET A 64 -11.58 -3.11 -11.02
C MET A 64 -11.90 -1.84 -11.83
N TYR A 65 -11.56 -1.80 -13.12
CA TYR A 65 -11.72 -0.62 -13.97
C TYR A 65 -11.07 0.65 -13.42
N LEU A 66 -9.97 0.49 -12.69
CA LEU A 66 -9.16 1.57 -12.16
C LEU A 66 -7.92 1.76 -13.02
N GLU A 67 -7.59 2.99 -13.36
CA GLU A 67 -6.36 3.33 -14.06
C GLU A 67 -5.28 3.72 -13.06
N VAL A 68 -4.14 3.01 -13.11
CA VAL A 68 -2.97 3.38 -12.29
C VAL A 68 -2.36 4.67 -12.86
N PRO A 69 -2.24 5.75 -12.08
CA PRO A 69 -1.88 7.08 -12.61
C PRO A 69 -0.43 7.20 -13.08
N HIS A 70 0.41 6.20 -12.83
CA HIS A 70 1.84 6.22 -13.15
C HIS A 70 2.28 4.97 -13.89
N GLN A 71 3.35 5.09 -14.66
CA GLN A 71 4.04 3.94 -15.22
C GLN A 71 4.87 3.22 -14.14
N GLN A 72 5.17 1.95 -14.38
CA GLN A 72 5.86 1.07 -13.44
C GLN A 72 7.20 1.66 -12.93
N GLU A 73 7.99 2.26 -13.80
CA GLU A 73 9.29 2.84 -13.42
C GLU A 73 9.14 4.05 -12.47
N VAL A 74 8.06 4.83 -12.63
CA VAL A 74 7.74 5.93 -11.71
C VAL A 74 7.37 5.38 -10.34
N LEU A 75 6.53 4.33 -10.29
CA LEU A 75 6.17 3.68 -9.03
C LEU A 75 7.39 3.10 -8.32
N LYS A 76 8.31 2.47 -9.04
CA LYS A 76 9.58 1.98 -8.47
C LYS A 76 10.39 3.12 -7.85
N SER A 77 10.53 4.23 -8.56
CA SER A 77 11.24 5.41 -8.05
C SER A 77 10.60 5.96 -6.77
N MET A 78 9.27 6.06 -6.73
CA MET A 78 8.52 6.51 -5.55
C MET A 78 8.73 5.56 -4.36
N ILE A 79 8.73 4.25 -4.59
CA ILE A 79 8.95 3.23 -3.57
C ILE A 79 10.35 3.38 -2.95
N TYR A 80 11.40 3.48 -3.77
CA TYR A 80 12.75 3.66 -3.25
C TYR A 80 12.93 5.00 -2.52
N THR A 81 12.35 6.06 -3.04
CA THR A 81 12.33 7.37 -2.35
C THR A 81 11.66 7.26 -0.97
N LEU A 82 10.57 6.52 -0.86
CA LEU A 82 9.88 6.33 0.41
C LEU A 82 10.72 5.55 1.42
N ILE A 83 11.39 4.47 0.97
CA ILE A 83 12.30 3.66 1.80
C ILE A 83 13.43 4.51 2.37
N GLU A 84 14.09 5.28 1.51
CA GLU A 84 15.19 6.17 1.89
C GLU A 84 14.72 7.27 2.84
N LYS A 85 13.57 7.90 2.53
CA LYS A 85 13.04 9.00 3.34
C LYS A 85 12.66 8.58 4.75
N ASN A 86 12.11 7.40 4.90
CA ASN A 86 11.72 6.84 6.20
C ASN A 86 12.88 6.14 6.91
N ASN A 87 13.95 5.80 6.20
CA ASN A 87 15.09 5.03 6.73
C ASN A 87 14.64 3.71 7.39
N LEU A 88 13.63 3.05 6.80
CA LEU A 88 13.06 1.79 7.27
C LEU A 88 13.45 0.66 6.32
N PHE A 89 14.64 0.08 6.55
CA PHE A 89 15.21 -0.94 5.68
C PHE A 89 14.68 -2.36 5.94
N GLN A 90 14.00 -2.57 7.08
CA GLN A 90 13.25 -3.79 7.42
C GLN A 90 11.79 -3.39 7.65
N SER A 91 10.95 -3.54 6.65
CA SER A 91 9.61 -2.97 6.67
C SER A 91 8.69 -3.61 5.62
N GLY A 92 7.46 -3.13 5.56
CA GLY A 92 6.54 -3.44 4.48
C GLY A 92 5.95 -2.17 3.90
N ILE A 93 5.75 -2.17 2.58
CA ILE A 93 5.04 -1.10 1.88
C ILE A 93 3.67 -1.60 1.48
N LYS A 94 2.65 -0.80 1.80
CA LYS A 94 1.29 -0.98 1.31
C LYS A 94 1.01 0.08 0.26
N MET A 95 0.60 -0.37 -0.92
CA MET A 95 0.10 0.46 -2.01
C MET A 95 -1.41 0.31 -2.08
N ILE A 96 -2.13 1.41 -2.09
CA ILE A 96 -3.60 1.45 -2.18
C ILE A 96 -3.97 2.31 -3.38
N LEU A 97 -4.88 1.80 -4.21
CA LEU A 97 -5.48 2.56 -5.30
C LEU A 97 -6.99 2.61 -5.07
N THR A 98 -7.54 3.81 -4.95
CA THR A 98 -8.96 4.02 -4.65
C THR A 98 -9.76 4.32 -5.91
N GLY A 99 -11.09 4.28 -5.81
CA GLY A 99 -11.98 4.71 -6.89
C GLY A 99 -12.07 6.22 -7.09
N GLY A 100 -11.31 7.00 -6.32
CA GLY A 100 -11.25 8.46 -6.45
C GLY A 100 -12.40 9.20 -5.79
N TYR A 101 -12.39 10.53 -5.90
CA TYR A 101 -13.39 11.42 -5.30
C TYR A 101 -14.63 11.47 -6.17
N SER A 102 -15.60 10.63 -5.85
CA SER A 102 -16.85 10.52 -6.61
C SER A 102 -17.81 11.66 -6.30
N GLY A 103 -18.45 12.19 -7.34
CA GLY A 103 -19.47 13.23 -7.19
C GLY A 103 -20.85 12.70 -6.80
N ASP A 104 -21.12 11.42 -7.01
CA ASP A 104 -22.44 10.78 -6.77
C ASP A 104 -22.35 9.57 -5.82
N GLY A 105 -21.16 9.21 -5.36
CA GLY A 105 -20.91 8.07 -4.49
C GLY A 105 -20.97 6.71 -5.19
N TYR A 106 -21.09 6.65 -6.52
CA TYR A 106 -21.22 5.41 -7.29
C TYR A 106 -20.20 5.28 -8.42
N HIS A 107 -20.03 6.30 -9.24
CA HIS A 107 -19.13 6.25 -10.38
C HIS A 107 -17.70 6.54 -9.97
N PRO A 108 -16.74 5.70 -10.42
CA PRO A 108 -15.32 5.98 -10.21
C PRO A 108 -14.91 7.32 -10.82
N ALA A 109 -14.01 8.00 -10.14
CA ALA A 109 -13.35 9.22 -10.60
C ALA A 109 -11.85 8.91 -10.85
N ALA A 110 -11.02 9.95 -10.96
CA ALA A 110 -9.58 9.77 -11.03
C ALA A 110 -9.09 9.07 -9.75
N PRO A 111 -8.46 7.90 -9.86
CA PRO A 111 -7.99 7.14 -8.70
C PRO A 111 -7.01 7.92 -7.84
N ASN A 112 -7.08 7.73 -6.50
CA ASN A 112 -6.05 8.19 -5.60
C ASN A 112 -5.10 7.03 -5.27
N LEU A 113 -3.80 7.29 -5.40
CA LEU A 113 -2.74 6.36 -5.02
C LEU A 113 -2.18 6.76 -3.65
N VAL A 114 -2.18 5.80 -2.72
CA VAL A 114 -1.57 5.98 -1.41
C VAL A 114 -0.49 4.93 -1.21
N MET A 115 0.71 5.34 -0.78
CA MET A 115 1.77 4.42 -0.37
C MET A 115 2.15 4.70 1.07
N THR A 116 2.03 3.70 1.91
CA THR A 116 2.47 3.75 3.31
C THR A 116 3.57 2.73 3.56
N GLN A 117 4.45 3.03 4.47
CA GLN A 117 5.51 2.13 4.91
C GLN A 117 5.36 1.90 6.42
N GLN A 118 5.51 0.68 6.88
CA GLN A 118 5.38 0.32 8.28
C GLN A 118 6.42 -0.71 8.67
N ASP A 119 6.80 -0.74 9.93
CA ASP A 119 7.66 -1.77 10.47
C ASP A 119 7.04 -3.15 10.21
N PHE A 120 7.88 -4.09 9.82
CA PHE A 120 7.48 -5.45 9.57
C PHE A 120 8.46 -6.39 10.26
N SER A 121 7.96 -7.17 11.22
CA SER A 121 8.73 -8.23 11.88
C SER A 121 8.36 -9.59 11.32
N LEU A 122 9.38 -10.39 11.04
CA LEU A 122 9.16 -11.79 10.69
C LEU A 122 8.73 -12.59 11.94
N PRO A 123 7.97 -13.68 11.75
CA PRO A 123 7.70 -14.63 12.82
C PRO A 123 9.02 -15.09 13.47
N GLY A 124 9.03 -15.19 14.79
CA GLY A 124 10.18 -15.71 15.53
C GLY A 124 10.45 -17.19 15.21
N GLY A 125 11.67 -17.65 15.52
CA GLY A 125 12.07 -19.04 15.29
C GLY A 125 11.09 -20.06 15.86
N ASP A 126 10.55 -19.81 17.04
CA ASP A 126 9.57 -20.68 17.70
C ASP A 126 8.28 -20.84 16.88
N GLN A 127 7.79 -19.77 16.24
CA GLN A 127 6.61 -19.82 15.37
C GLN A 127 6.89 -20.56 14.06
N LEU A 128 8.13 -20.48 13.56
CA LEU A 128 8.54 -21.23 12.37
C LEU A 128 8.63 -22.73 12.64
N GLU A 129 9.01 -23.14 13.83
CA GLU A 129 9.12 -24.55 14.26
C GLU A 129 7.76 -25.13 14.67
N THR A 130 6.95 -24.40 15.43
CA THR A 130 5.68 -24.89 15.97
C THR A 130 4.51 -24.65 15.02
N GLY A 131 4.64 -23.74 14.06
CA GLY A 131 3.56 -23.33 13.17
C GLY A 131 2.47 -22.51 13.88
N ILE A 132 1.33 -22.40 13.22
CA ILE A 132 0.12 -21.78 13.75
C ILE A 132 -1.05 -22.72 13.59
N GLU A 133 -1.96 -22.70 14.56
CA GLU A 133 -3.21 -23.45 14.46
C GLU A 133 -4.16 -22.72 13.50
N VAL A 134 -4.73 -23.46 12.54
CA VAL A 134 -5.74 -22.94 11.61
C VAL A 134 -6.98 -23.80 11.64
N ILE A 135 -8.14 -23.18 11.47
CA ILE A 135 -9.41 -23.87 11.27
C ILE A 135 -9.94 -23.56 9.88
N THR A 136 -10.55 -24.54 9.25
CA THR A 136 -11.26 -24.35 7.99
C THR A 136 -12.74 -24.13 8.27
N HIS A 137 -13.37 -23.23 7.53
CA HIS A 137 -14.79 -22.99 7.60
C HIS A 137 -15.40 -23.11 6.20
N GLU A 138 -16.42 -23.96 6.06
CA GLU A 138 -17.17 -24.03 4.81
C GLU A 138 -18.08 -22.79 4.71
N TYR A 139 -17.89 -22.05 3.64
CA TYR A 139 -18.73 -20.89 3.32
C TYR A 139 -19.87 -21.35 2.42
N GLN A 140 -21.12 -21.16 2.87
CA GLN A 140 -22.33 -21.41 2.08
C GLN A 140 -22.82 -20.17 1.39
#